data_e2183495e6eb0d46d89720d2639e8086
#
_entry.id   e2183495e6eb0d46d89720d2639e8086
#
_cell.length_a   1.000
_cell.length_b   1.000
_cell.length_c   1.000
_cell.angle_alpha   90.00
_cell.angle_beta   90.00
_cell.angle_gamma   90.00
#
_symmetry.space_group_name_H-M   'P 1'
#
loop_
_entity.id
_entity.type
_entity.pdbx_description
1 polymer ?
#
loop_
_entity_poly.entity_id
_entity_poly.type
_entity_poly.pdbx_seq_one_letter_code
_entity_poly.pdbx_strand_id
1 'polypeptide(L)'
;GQKTKNNMCGIIGAASSRNVGKLLVQGLHKMEYRGYDSAGIALHQKDSIFNLRTLGKVSLLEEGMIEKRPKSKLGIAHTRWATHGQPSEKNAHPHASSEEVHIVHNGIIENYLELTEKLTKDGYAFESETDSEVIAHLLHQHLQSSGDLVTAMHHAIKELDGAYAIAAIHINEKNRLVVARNKSPLLIGVGLEENFAAS
;
A
#
# COMPACT_ATOMS: atom_id res chain seq x y z
N GLY A 1 -31.32 13.15 9.83
CA GLY A 1 -30.19 13.36 8.96
C GLY A 1 -29.32 12.12 8.98
N GLN A 2 -29.32 11.35 7.88
CA GLN A 2 -28.36 10.27 7.68
C GLN A 2 -26.97 10.91 7.59
N LYS A 3 -26.11 10.64 8.58
CA LYS A 3 -24.69 10.88 8.43
C LYS A 3 -24.20 9.96 7.30
N THR A 4 -23.89 10.54 6.14
CA THR A 4 -23.16 9.83 5.08
C THR A 4 -21.86 9.33 5.73
N LYS A 5 -21.76 8.02 5.96
CA LYS A 5 -20.49 7.41 6.33
C LYS A 5 -19.53 7.72 5.18
N ASN A 6 -18.51 8.49 5.44
CA ASN A 6 -17.41 8.68 4.47
C ASN A 6 -16.69 7.33 4.33
N ASN A 7 -17.17 6.54 3.39
CA ASN A 7 -16.54 5.27 3.02
C ASN A 7 -15.23 5.59 2.29
N MET A 8 -14.14 5.67 3.03
CA MET A 8 -12.82 5.97 2.49
C MET A 8 -11.82 4.89 2.88
N CYS A 9 -10.99 4.49 1.91
CA CYS A 9 -9.83 3.67 2.19
C CYS A 9 -8.89 4.37 3.18
N GLY A 10 -8.18 3.60 3.98
CA GLY A 10 -7.19 4.10 4.93
C GLY A 10 -5.79 3.57 4.61
N ILE A 11 -4.81 4.46 4.63
CA ILE A 11 -3.38 4.13 4.54
C ILE A 11 -2.72 4.36 5.89
N ILE A 12 -1.82 3.48 6.27
CA ILE A 12 -0.86 3.72 7.33
C ILE A 12 0.49 3.11 6.93
N GLY A 13 1.56 3.85 7.18
CA GLY A 13 2.93 3.39 7.00
C GLY A 13 3.76 3.76 8.21
N ALA A 14 4.76 2.96 8.53
CA ALA A 14 5.64 3.22 9.67
C ALA A 14 7.06 2.74 9.39
N ALA A 15 8.02 3.54 9.81
CA ALA A 15 9.43 3.20 9.92
C ALA A 15 9.87 3.52 11.35
N SER A 16 10.42 2.53 12.07
CA SER A 16 10.74 2.66 13.50
C SER A 16 11.95 1.83 13.85
N SER A 17 12.58 2.15 14.98
CA SER A 17 13.58 1.27 15.59
C SER A 17 12.99 0.03 16.26
N ARG A 18 11.66 0.02 16.46
CA ARG A 18 10.88 -1.07 17.07
C ARG A 18 10.05 -1.83 16.04
N ASN A 19 9.52 -2.98 16.44
CA ASN A 19 8.61 -3.76 15.59
C ASN A 19 7.33 -2.98 15.30
N VAL A 20 7.04 -2.74 13.99
CA VAL A 20 5.90 -1.93 13.56
C VAL A 20 4.63 -2.73 13.30
N GLY A 21 4.69 -4.06 13.27
CA GLY A 21 3.54 -4.90 12.90
C GLY A 21 2.31 -4.64 13.76
N LYS A 22 2.45 -4.68 15.08
CA LYS A 22 1.36 -4.40 16.01
C LYS A 22 0.83 -2.97 15.90
N LEU A 23 1.74 -2.02 15.73
CA LEU A 23 1.41 -0.60 15.57
C LEU A 23 0.55 -0.36 14.32
N LEU A 24 0.91 -0.99 13.20
CA LEU A 24 0.15 -0.88 11.95
C LEU A 24 -1.26 -1.48 12.10
N VAL A 25 -1.38 -2.65 12.72
CA VAL A 25 -2.70 -3.27 12.98
C VAL A 25 -3.55 -2.38 13.90
N GLN A 26 -2.98 -1.80 14.94
CA GLN A 26 -3.69 -0.85 15.80
C GLN A 26 -4.15 0.38 15.02
N GLY A 27 -3.33 0.87 14.09
CA GLY A 27 -3.72 1.97 13.20
C GLY A 27 -4.90 1.61 12.30
N LEU A 28 -4.93 0.40 11.76
CA LEU A 28 -6.07 -0.10 10.97
C LEU A 28 -7.35 -0.20 11.80
N HIS A 29 -7.28 -0.66 13.05
CA HIS A 29 -8.44 -0.70 13.94
C HIS A 29 -9.02 0.70 14.17
N LYS A 30 -8.20 1.72 14.28
CA LYS A 30 -8.66 3.12 14.41
C LYS A 30 -9.35 3.65 13.17
N MET A 31 -9.13 3.03 12.00
CA MET A 31 -9.75 3.40 10.74
C MET A 31 -11.06 2.65 10.46
N GLU A 32 -11.41 1.64 11.25
CA GLU A 32 -12.59 0.80 11.02
C GLU A 32 -13.91 1.58 10.94
N TYR A 33 -14.03 2.69 11.67
CA TYR A 33 -15.23 3.53 11.65
C TYR A 33 -15.58 4.12 10.29
N ARG A 34 -14.61 4.19 9.37
CA ARG A 34 -14.80 4.68 7.99
C ARG A 34 -15.55 3.69 7.11
N GLY A 35 -15.63 2.41 7.51
CA GLY A 35 -16.12 1.31 6.69
C GLY A 35 -15.05 0.79 5.75
N TYR A 36 -15.02 -0.52 5.54
CA TYR A 36 -14.06 -1.21 4.66
C TYR A 36 -14.57 -2.63 4.35
N ASP A 37 -14.02 -3.25 3.31
CA ASP A 37 -14.35 -4.62 2.90
C ASP A 37 -13.17 -5.58 2.97
N SER A 38 -11.97 -5.05 3.02
CA SER A 38 -10.74 -5.83 3.10
C SER A 38 -9.62 -5.02 3.76
N ALA A 39 -8.60 -5.73 4.21
CA ALA A 39 -7.44 -5.14 4.86
C ALA A 39 -6.17 -5.90 4.49
N GLY A 40 -5.02 -5.26 4.64
CA GLY A 40 -3.76 -5.91 4.39
C GLY A 40 -2.57 -5.16 4.97
N ILE A 41 -1.46 -5.86 5.06
CA ILE A 41 -0.20 -5.37 5.60
C ILE A 41 0.97 -5.94 4.80
N ALA A 42 1.99 -5.13 4.58
CA ALA A 42 3.27 -5.57 4.08
C ALA A 42 4.38 -5.10 5.01
N LEU A 43 5.26 -6.02 5.39
CA LEU A 43 6.34 -5.78 6.32
C LEU A 43 7.68 -6.15 5.69
N HIS A 44 8.61 -5.20 5.68
CA HIS A 44 9.95 -5.43 5.19
C HIS A 44 10.72 -6.36 6.13
N GLN A 45 11.22 -7.47 5.60
CA GLN A 45 12.10 -8.41 6.30
C GLN A 45 13.48 -8.43 5.62
N LYS A 46 14.44 -9.15 6.16
CA LYS A 46 15.82 -9.10 5.68
C LYS A 46 15.96 -9.37 4.19
N ASP A 47 15.37 -10.46 3.70
CA ASP A 47 15.51 -10.93 2.31
C ASP A 47 14.16 -11.05 1.60
N SER A 48 13.09 -10.57 2.20
CA SER A 48 11.72 -10.68 1.68
C SER A 48 10.81 -9.58 2.22
N ILE A 49 9.64 -9.46 1.63
CA ILE A 49 8.56 -8.64 2.19
C ILE A 49 7.42 -9.59 2.55
N PHE A 50 7.06 -9.63 3.83
CA PHE A 50 5.89 -10.34 4.30
C PHE A 50 4.63 -9.58 3.85
N ASN A 51 3.70 -10.25 3.19
CA ASN A 51 2.44 -9.67 2.74
C ASN A 51 1.28 -10.56 3.22
N LEU A 52 0.34 -9.97 3.93
CA LEU A 52 -0.89 -10.64 4.37
C LEU A 52 -2.09 -9.75 4.03
N ARG A 53 -3.05 -10.32 3.32
CA ARG A 53 -4.29 -9.66 2.93
C ARG A 53 -5.47 -10.50 3.36
N THR A 54 -6.52 -9.86 3.85
CA THR A 54 -7.73 -10.54 4.31
C THR A 54 -8.97 -9.86 3.75
N LEU A 55 -9.95 -10.66 3.38
CA LEU A 55 -11.30 -10.19 3.10
C LEU A 55 -12.05 -10.06 4.44
N GLY A 56 -12.72 -8.93 4.65
CA GLY A 56 -13.50 -8.67 5.85
C GLY A 56 -12.73 -7.91 6.93
N LYS A 57 -12.94 -8.29 8.18
CA LYS A 57 -12.51 -7.48 9.34
C LYS A 57 -11.00 -7.48 9.57
N VAL A 58 -10.49 -6.35 10.09
CA VAL A 58 -9.10 -6.19 10.56
C VAL A 58 -8.74 -7.25 11.62
N SER A 59 -9.70 -7.72 12.41
CA SER A 59 -9.46 -8.80 13.38
C SER A 59 -8.93 -10.08 12.74
N LEU A 60 -9.34 -10.40 11.50
CA LEU A 60 -8.81 -11.55 10.75
C LEU A 60 -7.35 -11.34 10.35
N LEU A 61 -7.00 -10.13 9.96
CA LEU A 61 -5.61 -9.76 9.71
C LEU A 61 -4.77 -9.89 10.98
N GLU A 62 -5.28 -9.42 12.10
CA GLU A 62 -4.63 -9.52 13.41
C GLU A 62 -4.40 -10.96 13.83
N GLU A 63 -5.38 -11.85 13.65
CA GLU A 63 -5.23 -13.29 13.91
C GLU A 63 -4.07 -13.88 13.09
N GLY A 64 -3.99 -13.59 11.81
CA GLY A 64 -2.87 -14.02 10.95
C GLY A 64 -1.52 -13.47 11.41
N MET A 65 -1.49 -12.23 11.89
CA MET A 65 -0.28 -11.60 12.45
C MET A 65 0.14 -12.27 13.76
N ILE A 66 -0.79 -12.64 14.62
CA ILE A 66 -0.53 -13.36 15.86
C ILE A 66 0.02 -14.76 15.57
N GLU A 67 -0.55 -15.46 14.60
CA GLU A 67 -0.12 -16.80 14.19
C GLU A 67 1.29 -16.79 13.61
N LYS A 68 1.56 -15.90 12.65
CA LYS A 68 2.82 -15.86 11.89
C LYS A 68 3.93 -15.08 12.60
N ARG A 69 3.58 -14.18 13.52
CA ARG A 69 4.51 -13.36 14.31
C ARG A 69 5.63 -12.69 13.51
N PRO A 70 5.34 -12.04 12.38
CA PRO A 70 6.36 -11.35 11.62
C PRO A 70 6.95 -10.18 12.41
N LYS A 71 8.25 -9.98 12.28
CA LYS A 71 8.95 -8.85 12.89
C LYS A 71 9.50 -7.95 11.80
N SER A 72 9.31 -6.65 11.95
CA SER A 72 9.79 -5.66 11.00
C SER A 72 9.87 -4.28 11.62
N LYS A 73 10.78 -3.47 11.11
CA LYS A 73 10.93 -2.04 11.45
C LYS A 73 10.36 -1.11 10.39
N LEU A 74 9.85 -1.67 9.29
CA LEU A 74 9.32 -0.93 8.16
C LEU A 74 8.11 -1.66 7.58
N GLY A 75 6.99 -0.97 7.45
CA GLY A 75 5.81 -1.57 6.86
C GLY A 75 4.75 -0.57 6.42
N ILE A 76 3.81 -1.09 5.65
CA ILE A 76 2.63 -0.38 5.14
C ILE A 76 1.39 -1.24 5.37
N ALA A 77 0.25 -0.60 5.59
CA ALA A 77 -1.02 -1.27 5.81
C ALA A 77 -2.18 -0.47 5.22
N HIS A 78 -3.30 -1.13 4.99
CA HIS A 78 -4.42 -0.54 4.28
C HIS A 78 -5.74 -1.17 4.68
N THR A 79 -6.78 -0.34 4.76
CA THR A 79 -8.17 -0.77 4.72
C THR A 79 -8.79 -0.30 3.41
N ARG A 80 -9.40 -1.24 2.68
CA ARG A 80 -9.99 -0.97 1.37
C ARG A 80 -11.51 -0.87 1.45
N TRP A 81 -12.05 0.15 0.77
CA TRP A 81 -13.44 0.19 0.33
C TRP A 81 -13.43 0.07 -1.20
N ALA A 82 -14.06 -0.99 -1.73
CA ALA A 82 -13.97 -1.31 -3.15
C ALA A 82 -14.56 -0.21 -4.04
N THR A 83 -13.78 0.26 -5.02
CA THR A 83 -14.21 1.14 -6.10
C THR A 83 -14.04 0.48 -7.46
N HIS A 84 -12.93 -0.25 -7.66
CA HIS A 84 -12.59 -1.02 -8.85
C HIS A 84 -12.35 -2.48 -8.46
N GLY A 85 -13.12 -3.39 -9.05
CA GLY A 85 -13.07 -4.81 -8.73
C GLY A 85 -13.86 -5.19 -7.48
N GLN A 86 -14.28 -6.44 -7.41
CA GLN A 86 -15.04 -6.97 -6.29
C GLN A 86 -14.20 -7.04 -5.00
N PRO A 87 -14.81 -6.97 -3.81
CA PRO A 87 -14.12 -7.31 -2.59
C PRO A 87 -13.55 -8.74 -2.64
N SER A 88 -12.23 -8.87 -2.53
CA SER A 88 -11.53 -10.15 -2.53
C SER A 88 -10.11 -9.96 -1.99
N GLU A 89 -9.45 -11.05 -1.63
CA GLU A 89 -8.05 -10.97 -1.19
C GLU A 89 -7.13 -10.45 -2.30
N LYS A 90 -7.33 -10.87 -3.55
CA LYS A 90 -6.52 -10.41 -4.68
C LYS A 90 -6.68 -8.92 -4.98
N ASN A 91 -7.81 -8.32 -4.64
CA ASN A 91 -8.10 -6.90 -4.82
C ASN A 91 -7.77 -6.08 -3.57
N ALA A 92 -7.46 -6.72 -2.44
CA ALA A 92 -6.99 -6.05 -1.25
C ALA A 92 -5.56 -5.53 -1.41
N HIS A 93 -5.22 -4.45 -0.69
CA HIS A 93 -3.86 -3.93 -0.62
C HIS A 93 -3.09 -4.59 0.55
N PRO A 94 -1.76 -4.59 0.51
CA PRO A 94 -0.87 -4.03 -0.51
C PRO A 94 -0.84 -4.83 -1.82
N HIS A 95 -0.64 -4.12 -2.93
CA HIS A 95 -0.27 -4.72 -4.22
C HIS A 95 1.24 -4.79 -4.38
N ALA A 96 1.72 -5.79 -5.11
CA ALA A 96 3.15 -6.02 -5.30
C ALA A 96 3.51 -6.18 -6.77
N SER A 97 4.77 -5.93 -7.09
CA SER A 97 5.38 -6.31 -8.36
C SER A 97 6.64 -7.12 -8.08
N SER A 98 6.72 -8.34 -8.64
CA SER A 98 7.84 -9.27 -8.49
C SER A 98 8.22 -9.57 -7.02
N GLU A 99 7.29 -9.40 -6.09
CA GLU A 99 7.55 -9.48 -4.63
C GLU A 99 8.64 -8.52 -4.13
N GLU A 100 9.13 -7.63 -4.97
CA GLU A 100 10.22 -6.69 -4.68
C GLU A 100 9.74 -5.34 -4.19
N VAL A 101 8.64 -4.83 -4.75
CA VAL A 101 8.02 -3.56 -4.35
C VAL A 101 6.58 -3.79 -3.97
N HIS A 102 6.16 -3.19 -2.86
CA HIS A 102 4.79 -3.25 -2.36
C HIS A 102 4.26 -1.86 -2.16
N ILE A 103 2.99 -1.65 -2.53
CA ILE A 103 2.32 -0.35 -2.44
C ILE A 103 0.95 -0.47 -1.79
N VAL A 104 0.55 0.61 -1.13
CA VAL A 104 -0.84 0.90 -0.77
C VAL A 104 -1.25 2.21 -1.40
N HIS A 105 -2.51 2.31 -1.79
CA HIS A 105 -3.03 3.45 -2.55
C HIS A 105 -4.46 3.79 -2.12
N ASN A 106 -4.71 5.08 -1.96
CA ASN A 106 -6.04 5.67 -1.84
C ASN A 106 -6.27 6.63 -2.99
N GLY A 107 -7.46 6.63 -3.54
CA GLY A 107 -7.86 7.47 -4.66
C GLY A 107 -8.14 6.66 -5.92
N ILE A 108 -8.09 7.31 -7.06
CA ILE A 108 -8.37 6.70 -8.37
C ILE A 108 -7.29 7.09 -9.36
N ILE A 109 -6.69 6.10 -10.01
CA ILE A 109 -5.79 6.28 -11.14
C ILE A 109 -6.63 6.28 -12.42
N GLU A 110 -6.91 7.45 -12.95
CA GLU A 110 -7.86 7.61 -14.06
C GLU A 110 -7.39 6.95 -15.35
N ASN A 111 -6.09 6.95 -15.61
CA ASN A 111 -5.49 6.35 -16.81
C ASN A 111 -5.00 4.91 -16.61
N TYR A 112 -5.55 4.18 -15.64
CA TYR A 112 -5.07 2.82 -15.31
C TYR A 112 -5.24 1.81 -16.46
N LEU A 113 -6.25 1.94 -17.29
CA LEU A 113 -6.46 1.03 -18.43
C LEU A 113 -5.34 1.16 -19.46
N GLU A 114 -4.96 2.38 -19.81
CA GLU A 114 -3.84 2.68 -20.71
C GLU A 114 -2.52 2.15 -20.13
N LEU A 115 -2.28 2.40 -18.84
CA LEU A 115 -1.08 1.91 -18.15
C LEU A 115 -1.05 0.38 -18.05
N THR A 116 -2.19 -0.25 -17.80
CA THR A 116 -2.31 -1.72 -17.79
C THR A 116 -1.94 -2.31 -19.15
N GLU A 117 -2.43 -1.73 -20.24
CA GLU A 117 -2.11 -2.18 -21.59
C GLU A 117 -0.62 -2.05 -21.88
N LYS A 118 -0.03 -0.89 -21.57
CA LYS A 118 1.41 -0.64 -21.75
C LYS A 118 2.25 -1.61 -20.95
N LEU A 119 1.96 -1.78 -19.66
CA LEU A 119 2.72 -2.65 -18.77
C LEU A 119 2.57 -4.13 -19.15
N THR A 120 1.41 -4.54 -19.62
CA THR A 120 1.18 -5.91 -20.12
C THR A 120 2.05 -6.18 -21.35
N LYS A 121 2.16 -5.23 -22.28
CA LYS A 121 3.06 -5.32 -23.43
C LYS A 121 4.54 -5.40 -23.01
N ASP A 122 4.88 -4.75 -21.90
CA ASP A 122 6.23 -4.77 -21.33
C ASP A 122 6.51 -6.05 -20.49
N GLY A 123 5.57 -6.99 -20.44
CA GLY A 123 5.73 -8.29 -19.80
C GLY A 123 5.20 -8.42 -18.38
N TYR A 124 4.51 -7.39 -17.85
CA TYR A 124 3.90 -7.46 -16.52
C TYR A 124 2.58 -8.24 -16.54
N ALA A 125 2.40 -9.15 -15.59
CA ALA A 125 1.16 -9.88 -15.37
C ALA A 125 0.34 -9.19 -14.27
N PHE A 126 -0.95 -8.97 -14.53
CA PHE A 126 -1.88 -8.38 -13.58
C PHE A 126 -2.69 -9.47 -12.89
N GLU A 127 -2.71 -9.45 -11.57
CA GLU A 127 -3.43 -10.43 -10.74
C GLU A 127 -4.77 -9.88 -10.23
N SER A 128 -4.87 -8.57 -10.04
CA SER A 128 -6.05 -7.91 -9.50
C SER A 128 -6.87 -7.18 -10.57
N GLU A 129 -8.06 -6.79 -10.18
CA GLU A 129 -8.96 -5.98 -11.01
C GLU A 129 -8.90 -4.49 -10.63
N THR A 130 -7.99 -4.10 -9.72
CA THR A 130 -7.89 -2.74 -9.21
C THR A 130 -7.12 -1.83 -10.15
N ASP A 131 -7.39 -0.53 -10.05
CA ASP A 131 -6.58 0.52 -10.68
C ASP A 131 -5.22 0.70 -9.99
N SER A 132 -5.08 0.20 -8.77
CA SER A 132 -3.90 0.40 -7.92
C SER A 132 -2.67 -0.42 -8.33
N GLU A 133 -2.87 -1.60 -8.92
CA GLU A 133 -1.78 -2.51 -9.26
C GLU A 133 -0.80 -1.92 -10.28
N VAL A 134 -1.27 -1.04 -11.16
CA VAL A 134 -0.38 -0.33 -12.12
C VAL A 134 0.74 0.42 -11.43
N ILE A 135 0.49 0.92 -10.22
CA ILE A 135 1.49 1.67 -9.44
C ILE A 135 2.67 0.77 -9.06
N ALA A 136 2.39 -0.44 -8.60
CA ALA A 136 3.43 -1.41 -8.23
C ALA A 136 4.31 -1.76 -9.43
N HIS A 137 3.71 -2.03 -10.57
CA HIS A 137 4.43 -2.39 -11.80
C HIS A 137 5.21 -1.22 -12.39
N LEU A 138 4.66 0.00 -12.37
CA LEU A 138 5.40 1.21 -12.78
C LEU A 138 6.63 1.43 -11.90
N LEU A 139 6.49 1.32 -10.58
CA LEU A 139 7.62 1.45 -9.67
C LEU A 139 8.68 0.39 -9.94
N HIS A 140 8.28 -0.86 -10.14
CA HIS A 140 9.21 -1.94 -10.48
C HIS A 140 9.97 -1.62 -11.78
N GLN A 141 9.27 -1.17 -12.82
CA GLN A 141 9.87 -0.84 -14.10
C GLN A 141 10.90 0.29 -13.96
N HIS A 142 10.58 1.37 -13.25
CA HIS A 142 11.51 2.47 -13.00
C HIS A 142 12.67 2.09 -12.07
N LEU A 143 12.46 1.17 -11.13
CA LEU A 143 13.52 0.64 -10.28
C LEU A 143 14.60 -0.09 -11.07
N GLN A 144 14.25 -0.74 -12.20
CA GLN A 144 15.24 -1.44 -13.05
C GLN A 144 16.29 -0.46 -13.61
N SER A 145 15.92 0.79 -13.87
CA SER A 145 16.84 1.81 -14.40
C SER A 145 17.43 2.73 -13.33
N SER A 146 16.69 3.04 -12.28
CA SER A 146 17.12 3.98 -11.24
C SER A 146 17.79 3.32 -10.04
N GLY A 147 17.38 2.09 -9.70
CA GLY A 147 17.85 1.37 -8.52
C GLY A 147 17.45 1.97 -7.16
N ASP A 148 16.65 3.01 -7.14
CA ASP A 148 16.29 3.83 -5.97
C ASP A 148 14.79 4.09 -5.95
N LEU A 149 14.12 3.79 -4.84
CA LEU A 149 12.65 3.90 -4.74
C LEU A 149 12.17 5.35 -4.83
N VAL A 150 12.89 6.31 -4.27
CA VAL A 150 12.52 7.74 -4.36
C VAL A 150 12.56 8.21 -5.81
N THR A 151 13.62 7.88 -6.53
CA THR A 151 13.77 8.22 -7.96
C THR A 151 12.72 7.51 -8.80
N ALA A 152 12.48 6.22 -8.54
CA ALA A 152 11.45 5.45 -9.23
C ALA A 152 10.05 6.05 -8.99
N MET A 153 9.72 6.42 -7.77
CA MET A 153 8.46 7.11 -7.44
C MET A 153 8.33 8.43 -8.17
N HIS A 154 9.40 9.22 -8.22
CA HIS A 154 9.40 10.50 -8.91
C HIS A 154 9.11 10.36 -10.42
N HIS A 155 9.64 9.31 -11.05
CA HIS A 155 9.34 9.01 -12.46
C HIS A 155 7.93 8.42 -12.63
N ALA A 156 7.52 7.51 -11.77
CA ALA A 156 6.21 6.87 -11.86
C ALA A 156 5.05 7.85 -11.75
N ILE A 157 5.10 8.80 -10.81
CA ILE A 157 4.01 9.76 -10.61
C ILE A 157 3.81 10.70 -11.80
N LYS A 158 4.80 10.89 -12.66
CA LYS A 158 4.65 11.66 -13.91
C LYS A 158 3.76 10.96 -14.93
N GLU A 159 3.59 9.64 -14.81
CA GLU A 159 2.75 8.84 -15.70
C GLU A 159 1.34 8.63 -15.15
N LEU A 160 1.06 9.03 -13.91
CA LEU A 160 -0.23 8.82 -13.24
C LEU A 160 -1.14 10.04 -13.38
N ASP A 161 -2.38 9.81 -13.82
CA ASP A 161 -3.43 10.80 -13.79
C ASP A 161 -4.43 10.49 -12.67
N GLY A 162 -4.90 11.52 -11.97
CA GLY A 162 -5.92 11.39 -10.95
C GLY A 162 -5.51 11.94 -9.59
N ALA A 163 -6.40 11.77 -8.61
CA ALA A 163 -6.15 12.12 -7.23
C ALA A 163 -5.74 10.88 -6.46
N TYR A 164 -4.60 10.92 -5.77
CA TYR A 164 -4.05 9.75 -5.09
C TYR A 164 -3.20 10.09 -3.88
N ALA A 165 -3.11 9.14 -2.96
CA ALA A 165 -2.08 9.01 -1.95
C ALA A 165 -1.49 7.61 -2.04
N ILE A 166 -0.17 7.50 -2.03
CA ILE A 166 0.59 6.26 -2.23
C ILE A 166 1.63 6.14 -1.12
N ALA A 167 1.79 4.94 -0.58
CA ALA A 167 2.94 4.58 0.22
C ALA A 167 3.57 3.31 -0.33
N ALA A 168 4.88 3.24 -0.38
CA ALA A 168 5.63 2.15 -0.98
C ALA A 168 6.85 1.76 -0.15
N ILE A 169 7.18 0.47 -0.19
CA ILE A 169 8.41 -0.12 0.35
C ILE A 169 9.07 -0.99 -0.71
N HIS A 170 10.39 -1.11 -0.65
CA HIS A 170 11.19 -1.88 -1.59
C HIS A 170 12.13 -2.84 -0.84
N ILE A 171 12.27 -4.04 -1.36
CA ILE A 171 13.03 -5.13 -0.72
C ILE A 171 14.50 -4.76 -0.43
N ASN A 172 15.11 -3.93 -1.27
CA ASN A 172 16.51 -3.51 -1.12
C ASN A 172 16.71 -2.27 -0.24
N GLU A 173 15.64 -1.69 0.31
CA GLU A 173 15.69 -0.44 1.09
C GLU A 173 15.03 -0.64 2.46
N LYS A 174 15.76 -1.24 3.39
CA LYS A 174 15.25 -1.69 4.70
C LYS A 174 14.78 -0.59 5.66
N ASN A 175 15.17 0.67 5.40
CA ASN A 175 14.88 1.80 6.30
C ASN A 175 14.05 2.91 5.63
N ARG A 176 13.52 2.68 4.43
CA ARG A 176 12.88 3.74 3.67
C ARG A 176 11.42 3.43 3.35
N LEU A 177 10.55 4.28 3.85
CA LEU A 177 9.16 4.40 3.45
C LEU A 177 9.06 5.59 2.48
N VAL A 178 8.57 5.35 1.26
CA VAL A 178 8.39 6.41 0.26
C VAL A 178 6.90 6.67 0.07
N VAL A 179 6.52 7.93 0.11
CA VAL A 179 5.14 8.37 -0.05
C VAL A 179 5.03 9.42 -1.14
N ALA A 180 3.87 9.45 -1.79
CA ALA A 180 3.51 10.48 -2.76
C ALA A 180 2.03 10.79 -2.64
N ARG A 181 1.66 12.03 -2.96
CA ARG A 181 0.26 12.43 -3.05
C ARG A 181 0.01 13.44 -4.16
N ASN A 182 -1.19 13.40 -4.70
CA ASN A 182 -1.70 14.41 -5.61
C ASN A 182 -3.19 14.61 -5.31
N LYS A 183 -3.58 15.80 -4.83
CA LYS A 183 -4.97 16.19 -4.51
C LYS A 183 -5.67 15.31 -3.46
N SER A 184 -5.01 14.33 -2.88
CA SER A 184 -5.53 13.49 -1.79
C SER A 184 -4.77 13.78 -0.50
N PRO A 185 -5.41 13.73 0.68
CA PRO A 185 -4.74 14.01 1.93
C PRO A 185 -3.76 12.90 2.32
N LEU A 186 -2.62 13.30 2.89
CA LEU A 186 -1.65 12.41 3.51
C LEU A 186 -0.93 13.17 4.62
N LEU A 187 -0.94 12.63 5.83
CA LEU A 187 -0.27 13.19 6.98
C LEU A 187 1.04 12.47 7.25
N ILE A 188 2.08 13.23 7.56
CA ILE A 188 3.38 12.70 7.99
C ILE A 188 3.57 13.07 9.46
N GLY A 189 3.80 12.06 10.30
CA GLY A 189 4.19 12.22 11.68
C GLY A 189 5.66 11.86 11.88
N VAL A 190 6.40 12.70 12.60
CA VAL A 190 7.80 12.48 12.94
C VAL A 190 7.93 12.39 14.44
N GLY A 191 8.44 11.29 14.94
CA GLY A 191 8.71 11.04 16.36
C GLY A 191 10.17 10.68 16.61
N LEU A 192 10.50 10.41 17.85
CA LEU A 192 11.83 9.98 18.23
C LEU A 192 12.07 8.54 17.73
N GLU A 193 12.98 8.36 16.76
CA GLU A 193 13.26 7.08 16.10
C GLU A 193 12.03 6.43 15.43
N GLU A 194 10.98 7.20 15.17
CA GLU A 194 9.74 6.72 14.55
C GLU A 194 9.19 7.75 13.58
N ASN A 195 8.83 7.30 12.37
CA ASN A 195 8.14 8.12 11.38
C ASN A 195 6.89 7.39 10.89
N PHE A 196 5.82 8.14 10.68
CA PHE A 196 4.54 7.61 10.26
C PHE A 196 3.99 8.37 9.06
N ALA A 197 3.21 7.67 8.23
CA ALA A 197 2.34 8.27 7.24
C ALA A 197 0.92 7.72 7.44
N ALA A 198 -0.08 8.56 7.28
CA ALA A 198 -1.48 8.17 7.39
C ALA A 198 -2.39 9.02 6.51
N SER A 199 -3.45 8.43 6.06
CA SER A 199 -4.49 9.13 5.30
C SER A 199 -5.89 8.84 5.80
#